data_abb96963a59f9b9ab837210bbd32d39a
#
_entry.id   abb96963a59f9b9ab837210bbd32d39a
#
_cell.length_a   1.000
_cell.length_b   1.000
_cell.length_c   1.000
_cell.angle_alpha   90.00
_cell.angle_beta   90.00
_cell.angle_gamma   90.00
#
_symmetry.space_group_name_H-M   'P 1'
#
loop_
_entity.id
_entity.type
_entity.pdbx_description
1 polymer ?
#
loop_
_entity_poly.entity_id
_entity_poly.type
_entity_poly.pdbx_seq_one_letter_code
_entity_poly.pdbx_strand_id
1 'polypeptide(L)'
;RALNICDKHPELCLNREFLREAALIHDIGIFQTDAPGIHCHGTSPYLTHGVLGAALMRNEGREDLARICERHTGTGLTVENIRAQELPLPERDLLPETLEEQVICYADKFYSKSHPERERTVEQTAKSLEKFGSQGVEKFLTWAKRFE
;
A
#
# COMPACT_ATOMS: atom_id res chain seq x y z
N ARG A 1 10.01 -8.52 1.41
CA ARG A 1 9.12 -8.96 2.50
C ARG A 1 7.90 -9.71 1.97
N ALA A 2 7.14 -9.22 1.00
CA ALA A 2 5.96 -9.92 0.48
C ALA A 2 6.25 -11.35 0.01
N LEU A 3 7.31 -11.56 -0.76
CA LEU A 3 7.73 -12.90 -1.19
C LEU A 3 8.18 -13.79 -0.01
N ASN A 4 8.83 -13.20 0.99
CA ASN A 4 9.25 -13.93 2.19
C ASN A 4 8.02 -14.41 3.00
N ILE A 5 6.96 -13.61 3.08
CA ILE A 5 5.68 -14.03 3.68
C ILE A 5 5.10 -15.21 2.91
N CYS A 6 5.04 -15.10 1.58
CA CYS A 6 4.55 -16.18 0.72
C CYS A 6 5.33 -17.50 0.93
N ASP A 7 6.66 -17.41 0.99
CA ASP A 7 7.55 -18.58 1.13
C ASP A 7 7.45 -19.22 2.54
N LYS A 8 7.20 -18.41 3.59
CA LYS A 8 7.03 -18.90 4.98
C LYS A 8 5.64 -19.46 5.29
N HIS A 9 4.63 -19.01 4.55
CA HIS A 9 3.22 -19.32 4.82
C HIS A 9 2.53 -20.00 3.63
N PRO A 10 2.96 -21.23 3.25
CA PRO A 10 2.34 -21.95 2.13
C PRO A 10 0.85 -22.25 2.34
N GLU A 11 0.40 -22.30 3.60
CA GLU A 11 -1.02 -22.48 3.96
C GLU A 11 -1.92 -21.31 3.51
N LEU A 12 -1.35 -20.13 3.25
CA LEU A 12 -2.11 -18.99 2.76
C LEU A 12 -2.39 -19.06 1.25
N CYS A 13 -1.79 -20.03 0.55
CA CYS A 13 -1.98 -20.25 -0.89
C CYS A 13 -1.81 -18.99 -1.75
N LEU A 14 -0.88 -18.11 -1.38
CA LEU A 14 -0.60 -16.86 -2.07
C LEU A 14 0.00 -17.09 -3.45
N ASN A 15 -0.42 -16.29 -4.43
CA ASN A 15 0.20 -16.30 -5.76
C ASN A 15 1.52 -15.54 -5.73
N ARG A 16 2.64 -16.27 -5.69
CA ARG A 16 4.00 -15.73 -5.58
C ARG A 16 4.38 -14.83 -6.76
N GLU A 17 4.00 -15.23 -7.98
CA GLU A 17 4.29 -14.44 -9.19
C GLU A 17 3.53 -13.12 -9.18
N PHE A 18 2.24 -13.17 -8.84
CA PHE A 18 1.41 -11.97 -8.69
C PHE A 18 1.95 -11.05 -7.59
N LEU A 19 2.35 -11.58 -6.43
CA LEU A 19 2.95 -10.78 -5.36
C LEU A 19 4.23 -10.07 -5.80
N ARG A 20 5.07 -10.74 -6.61
CA ARG A 20 6.28 -10.13 -7.16
C ARG A 20 5.95 -8.97 -8.08
N GLU A 21 5.01 -9.16 -9.00
CA GLU A 21 4.55 -8.13 -9.92
C GLU A 21 3.90 -6.96 -9.17
N ALA A 22 2.99 -7.26 -8.25
CA ALA A 22 2.29 -6.29 -7.41
C ALA A 22 3.27 -5.43 -6.60
N ALA A 23 4.30 -6.05 -5.99
CA ALA A 23 5.30 -5.32 -5.23
C ALA A 23 6.11 -4.33 -6.09
N LEU A 24 6.36 -4.64 -7.36
CA LEU A 24 7.06 -3.75 -8.29
C LEU A 24 6.19 -2.59 -8.78
N ILE A 25 4.87 -2.81 -8.86
CA ILE A 25 3.93 -1.91 -9.54
C ILE A 25 3.14 -1.01 -8.57
N HIS A 26 3.01 -1.38 -7.28
CA HIS A 26 2.08 -0.70 -6.35
C HIS A 26 2.22 0.82 -6.32
N ASP A 27 3.41 1.34 -6.52
CA ASP A 27 3.76 2.77 -6.52
C ASP A 27 3.91 3.39 -7.91
N ILE A 28 3.54 2.69 -9.00
CA ILE A 28 3.82 3.12 -10.37
C ILE A 28 3.30 4.54 -10.69
N GLY A 29 2.23 4.99 -10.04
CA GLY A 29 1.67 6.33 -10.25
C GLY A 29 2.44 7.47 -9.59
N ILE A 30 3.48 7.17 -8.81
CA ILE A 30 4.17 8.18 -7.97
C ILE A 30 4.87 9.27 -8.81
N PHE A 31 5.36 8.93 -10.00
CA PHE A 31 6.05 9.89 -10.88
C PHE A 31 5.16 11.05 -11.34
N GLN A 32 3.83 10.89 -11.28
CA GLN A 32 2.86 11.92 -11.63
C GLN A 32 2.59 12.90 -10.48
N THR A 33 3.17 12.66 -9.31
CA THR A 33 2.93 13.47 -8.12
C THR A 33 4.04 14.50 -7.87
N ASP A 34 3.69 15.57 -7.15
CA ASP A 34 4.64 16.55 -6.66
C ASP A 34 5.25 16.06 -5.33
N ALA A 35 6.41 15.43 -5.42
CA ALA A 35 7.15 14.89 -4.29
C ALA A 35 8.68 15.04 -4.50
N PRO A 36 9.20 16.29 -4.48
CA PRO A 36 10.59 16.57 -4.81
C PRO A 36 11.61 15.88 -3.90
N GLY A 37 11.24 15.58 -2.64
CA GLY A 37 12.09 14.83 -1.70
C GLY A 37 12.42 13.40 -2.13
N ILE A 38 11.69 12.85 -3.10
CA ILE A 38 11.94 11.55 -3.73
C ILE A 38 12.08 11.67 -5.26
N HIS A 39 12.48 12.87 -5.73
CA HIS A 39 12.74 13.17 -7.14
C HIS A 39 11.53 13.01 -8.08
N CYS A 40 10.31 13.14 -7.57
CA CYS A 40 9.09 13.17 -8.38
C CYS A 40 8.63 14.62 -8.57
N HIS A 41 8.48 15.04 -9.81
CA HIS A 41 8.19 16.43 -10.21
C HIS A 41 6.92 16.51 -11.06
N GLY A 42 5.92 15.70 -10.73
CA GLY A 42 4.57 15.80 -11.30
C GLY A 42 3.77 16.96 -10.71
N THR A 43 2.48 17.00 -10.97
CA THR A 43 1.60 18.10 -10.56
C THR A 43 0.50 17.66 -9.58
N SER A 44 0.29 16.35 -9.42
CA SER A 44 -0.76 15.81 -8.57
C SER A 44 -0.32 15.73 -7.10
N PRO A 45 -1.24 15.83 -6.13
CA PRO A 45 -0.91 15.63 -4.72
C PRO A 45 -0.32 14.23 -4.50
N TYR A 46 0.68 14.13 -3.63
CA TYR A 46 1.35 12.85 -3.33
C TYR A 46 0.38 11.73 -2.96
N LEU A 47 -0.66 12.03 -2.18
CA LEU A 47 -1.65 11.05 -1.72
C LEU A 47 -2.38 10.35 -2.89
N THR A 48 -2.43 10.96 -4.08
CA THR A 48 -3.12 10.40 -5.24
C THR A 48 -2.33 9.34 -6.01
N HIS A 49 -1.06 9.06 -5.64
CA HIS A 49 -0.21 8.12 -6.38
C HIS A 49 -0.87 6.74 -6.60
N GLY A 50 -1.59 6.24 -5.60
CA GLY A 50 -2.27 4.94 -5.71
C GLY A 50 -3.37 4.93 -6.76
N VAL A 51 -4.24 5.95 -6.79
CA VAL A 51 -5.32 6.04 -7.79
C VAL A 51 -4.79 6.37 -9.18
N LEU A 52 -3.71 7.14 -9.29
CA LEU A 52 -3.02 7.39 -10.55
C LEU A 52 -2.40 6.10 -11.11
N GLY A 53 -1.74 5.32 -10.25
CA GLY A 53 -1.22 3.99 -10.62
C GLY A 53 -2.33 3.03 -11.03
N ALA A 54 -3.45 3.03 -10.32
CA ALA A 54 -4.61 2.23 -10.67
C ALA A 54 -5.17 2.58 -12.07
N ALA A 55 -5.24 3.86 -12.41
CA ALA A 55 -5.66 4.30 -13.73
C ALA A 55 -4.73 3.78 -14.84
N LEU A 56 -3.40 3.81 -14.61
CA LEU A 56 -2.42 3.24 -15.54
C LEU A 56 -2.65 1.75 -15.73
N MET A 57 -2.82 0.99 -14.64
CA MET A 57 -3.04 -0.46 -14.71
C MET A 57 -4.37 -0.82 -15.38
N ARG A 58 -5.43 -0.05 -15.17
CA ARG A 58 -6.70 -0.25 -15.88
C ARG A 58 -6.58 -0.02 -17.38
N ASN A 59 -5.80 0.96 -17.80
CA ASN A 59 -5.51 1.19 -19.21
C ASN A 59 -4.77 0.01 -19.88
N GLU A 60 -3.97 -0.72 -19.07
CA GLU A 60 -3.28 -1.95 -19.51
C GLU A 60 -4.17 -3.21 -19.37
N GLY A 61 -5.43 -3.07 -18.97
CA GLY A 61 -6.35 -4.19 -18.76
C GLY A 61 -6.04 -5.02 -17.49
N ARG A 62 -5.27 -4.46 -16.53
CA ARG A 62 -4.82 -5.13 -15.32
C ARG A 62 -5.57 -4.59 -14.09
N GLU A 63 -6.86 -4.96 -13.98
CA GLU A 63 -7.69 -4.58 -12.82
C GLU A 63 -7.13 -5.15 -11.50
N ASP A 64 -6.54 -6.34 -11.53
CA ASP A 64 -5.88 -6.98 -10.40
C ASP A 64 -4.77 -6.09 -9.82
N LEU A 65 -3.89 -5.55 -10.66
CA LEU A 65 -2.83 -4.63 -10.23
C LEU A 65 -3.35 -3.22 -9.92
N ALA A 66 -4.41 -2.76 -10.59
CA ALA A 66 -5.05 -1.50 -10.27
C ALA A 66 -5.56 -1.47 -8.82
N ARG A 67 -6.16 -2.56 -8.36
CA ARG A 67 -6.61 -2.72 -6.98
C ARG A 67 -5.45 -2.65 -5.98
N ILE A 68 -4.31 -3.26 -6.30
CA ILE A 68 -3.08 -3.15 -5.50
C ILE A 68 -2.66 -1.68 -5.36
N CYS A 69 -2.58 -0.96 -6.47
CA CYS A 69 -2.15 0.44 -6.48
C CYS A 69 -3.04 1.32 -5.61
N GLU A 70 -4.36 1.25 -5.77
CA GLU A 70 -5.27 2.17 -5.07
C GLU A 70 -5.56 1.83 -3.61
N ARG A 71 -5.24 0.59 -3.16
CA ARG A 71 -5.62 0.09 -1.83
C ARG A 71 -4.47 -0.07 -0.84
N HIS A 72 -3.23 0.28 -1.23
CA HIS A 72 -2.06 0.09 -0.36
C HIS A 72 -1.77 1.28 0.56
N THR A 73 -2.40 2.45 0.39
CA THR A 73 -2.14 3.64 1.19
C THR A 73 -2.55 3.43 2.64
N GLY A 74 -1.62 3.70 3.57
CA GLY A 74 -1.84 3.43 5.00
C GLY A 74 -2.11 1.95 5.24
N THR A 75 -3.22 1.62 5.89
CA THR A 75 -3.78 0.27 6.03
C THR A 75 -5.09 0.12 5.23
N GLY A 76 -5.26 0.95 4.20
CA GLY A 76 -6.48 1.18 3.46
C GLY A 76 -7.26 2.38 4.02
N LEU A 77 -8.06 3.01 3.18
CA LEU A 77 -8.87 4.19 3.51
C LEU A 77 -10.35 3.87 3.30
N THR A 78 -11.17 4.18 4.28
CA THR A 78 -12.63 4.11 4.14
C THR A 78 -13.17 5.38 3.50
N VAL A 79 -14.37 5.31 2.93
CA VAL A 79 -15.06 6.49 2.39
C VAL A 79 -15.29 7.53 3.49
N GLU A 80 -15.55 7.11 4.73
CA GLU A 80 -15.71 8.01 5.88
C GLU A 80 -14.40 8.76 6.17
N ASN A 81 -13.25 8.08 6.14
CA ASN A 81 -11.94 8.72 6.32
C ASN A 81 -11.67 9.74 5.21
N ILE A 82 -11.98 9.37 3.95
CA ILE A 82 -11.78 10.23 2.79
C ILE A 82 -12.61 11.52 2.92
N ARG A 83 -13.89 11.38 3.28
CA ARG A 83 -14.79 12.53 3.46
C ARG A 83 -14.43 13.38 4.68
N ALA A 84 -14.18 12.74 5.82
CA ALA A 84 -13.91 13.46 7.08
C ALA A 84 -12.62 14.30 7.01
N GLN A 85 -11.64 13.89 6.20
CA GLN A 85 -10.36 14.57 6.02
C GLN A 85 -10.28 15.34 4.70
N GLU A 86 -11.37 15.41 3.93
CA GLU A 86 -11.45 16.08 2.62
C GLU A 86 -10.29 15.67 1.69
N LEU A 87 -9.96 14.36 1.67
CA LEU A 87 -8.84 13.85 0.89
C LEU A 87 -9.14 13.92 -0.62
N PRO A 88 -8.14 14.25 -1.46
CA PRO A 88 -8.30 14.32 -2.91
C PRO A 88 -8.34 12.92 -3.56
N LEU A 89 -9.26 12.08 -3.10
CA LEU A 89 -9.43 10.69 -3.51
C LEU A 89 -10.88 10.41 -3.89
N PRO A 90 -11.15 9.37 -4.68
CA PRO A 90 -12.52 8.94 -4.97
C PRO A 90 -13.29 8.61 -3.70
N GLU A 91 -14.56 9.07 -3.61
CA GLU A 91 -15.43 8.82 -2.45
C GLU A 91 -15.96 7.39 -2.43
N ARG A 92 -15.09 6.43 -2.23
CA ARG A 92 -15.39 5.01 -2.05
C ARG A 92 -14.32 4.36 -1.18
N ASP A 93 -14.60 3.16 -0.68
CA ASP A 93 -13.63 2.39 0.08
C ASP A 93 -12.42 1.99 -0.79
N LEU A 94 -11.23 2.27 -0.28
CA LEU A 94 -9.94 1.88 -0.83
C LEU A 94 -9.25 0.95 0.19
N LEU A 95 -9.89 -0.18 0.48
CA LEU A 95 -9.45 -1.15 1.48
C LEU A 95 -8.87 -2.38 0.80
N PRO A 96 -7.74 -2.93 1.28
CA PRO A 96 -7.23 -4.21 0.80
C PRO A 96 -8.17 -5.35 1.23
N GLU A 97 -8.73 -6.08 0.27
CA GLU A 97 -9.72 -7.14 0.46
C GLU A 97 -9.12 -8.54 0.29
N THR A 98 -8.34 -8.76 -0.79
CA THR A 98 -7.69 -10.06 -1.00
C THR A 98 -6.47 -10.24 -0.10
N LEU A 99 -6.02 -11.48 0.08
CA LEU A 99 -4.81 -11.74 0.86
C LEU A 99 -3.57 -11.09 0.25
N GLU A 100 -3.45 -11.14 -1.06
CA GLU A 100 -2.34 -10.49 -1.78
C GLU A 100 -2.37 -8.98 -1.61
N GLU A 101 -3.55 -8.33 -1.68
CA GLU A 101 -3.70 -6.90 -1.40
C GLU A 101 -3.26 -6.57 0.03
N GLN A 102 -3.64 -7.40 1.02
CA GLN A 102 -3.25 -7.22 2.42
C GLN A 102 -1.74 -7.42 2.62
N VAL A 103 -1.15 -8.45 1.99
CA VAL A 103 0.29 -8.72 2.07
C VAL A 103 1.11 -7.58 1.47
N ILE A 104 0.72 -7.05 0.30
CA ILE A 104 1.41 -5.90 -0.30
C ILE A 104 1.25 -4.66 0.58
N CYS A 105 0.03 -4.35 1.02
CA CYS A 105 -0.24 -3.22 1.90
C CYS A 105 0.57 -3.32 3.22
N TYR A 106 0.66 -4.51 3.81
CA TYR A 106 1.45 -4.77 5.00
C TYR A 106 2.95 -4.60 4.75
N ALA A 107 3.48 -5.27 3.72
CA ALA A 107 4.91 -5.29 3.41
C ALA A 107 5.47 -3.90 3.10
N ASP A 108 4.71 -3.05 2.40
CA ASP A 108 5.09 -1.68 2.08
C ASP A 108 5.38 -0.82 3.31
N LYS A 109 4.68 -1.05 4.43
CA LYS A 109 4.83 -0.22 5.65
C LYS A 109 6.22 -0.32 6.30
N PHE A 110 6.98 -1.36 6.01
CA PHE A 110 8.32 -1.57 6.59
C PHE A 110 9.41 -0.72 5.96
N TYR A 111 9.13 -0.10 4.82
CA TYR A 111 10.10 0.68 4.05
C TYR A 111 9.69 2.15 3.96
N SER A 112 10.69 3.02 3.82
CA SER A 112 10.49 4.43 3.55
C SER A 112 11.05 4.76 2.17
N LYS A 113 10.33 5.53 1.37
CA LYS A 113 10.81 5.98 0.05
C LYS A 113 12.06 6.86 0.14
N SER A 114 12.27 7.55 1.26
CA SER A 114 13.47 8.36 1.52
C SER A 114 14.66 7.55 2.05
N HIS A 115 14.41 6.34 2.58
CA HIS A 115 15.43 5.43 3.11
C HIS A 115 15.10 3.99 2.75
N PRO A 116 15.11 3.62 1.44
CA PRO A 116 14.67 2.31 0.95
C PRO A 116 15.57 1.16 1.40
N GLU A 117 16.83 1.46 1.76
CA GLU A 117 17.81 0.50 2.24
C GLU A 117 17.55 0.00 3.67
N ARG A 118 16.63 0.67 4.41
CA ARG A 118 16.37 0.37 5.82
C ARG A 118 14.99 -0.21 6.03
N GLU A 119 14.93 -1.50 6.33
CA GLU A 119 13.70 -2.16 6.78
C GLU A 119 13.44 -1.88 8.27
N ARG A 120 12.21 -1.48 8.61
CA ARG A 120 11.77 -1.29 9.99
C ARG A 120 11.35 -2.59 10.64
N THR A 121 11.39 -2.66 11.98
CA THR A 121 10.74 -3.75 12.72
C THR A 121 9.23 -3.55 12.79
N VAL A 122 8.49 -4.59 13.23
CA VAL A 122 7.03 -4.50 13.45
C VAL A 122 6.71 -3.36 14.43
N GLU A 123 7.44 -3.26 15.54
CA GLU A 123 7.23 -2.23 16.56
C GLU A 123 7.50 -0.82 16.02
N GLN A 124 8.60 -0.65 15.28
CA GLN A 124 8.94 0.63 14.65
C GLN A 124 7.89 1.05 13.63
N THR A 125 7.38 0.08 12.88
CA THR A 125 6.34 0.30 11.88
C THR A 125 5.01 0.68 12.54
N ALA A 126 4.58 -0.08 13.56
CA ALA A 126 3.37 0.21 14.33
C ALA A 126 3.43 1.64 14.92
N LYS A 127 4.55 1.99 15.56
CA LYS A 127 4.77 3.32 16.11
C LYS A 127 4.69 4.43 15.03
N SER A 128 5.21 4.17 13.83
CA SER A 128 5.13 5.14 12.73
C SER A 128 3.71 5.37 12.22
N LEU A 129 2.80 4.43 12.45
CA LEU A 129 1.40 4.51 12.05
C LEU A 129 0.51 5.23 13.07
N GLU A 130 0.94 5.40 14.33
CA GLU A 130 0.16 6.05 15.39
C GLU A 130 -0.33 7.44 15.00
N LYS A 131 0.47 8.20 14.24
CA LYS A 131 0.10 9.52 13.74
C LYS A 131 -1.12 9.54 12.79
N PHE A 132 -1.52 8.39 12.28
CA PHE A 132 -2.68 8.23 11.39
C PHE A 132 -3.90 7.64 12.11
N GLY A 133 -3.82 7.42 13.42
CA GLY A 133 -4.90 6.90 14.26
C GLY A 133 -4.74 5.44 14.67
N SER A 134 -5.45 5.07 15.75
CA SER A 134 -5.33 3.74 16.37
C SER A 134 -5.85 2.60 15.48
N GLN A 135 -6.90 2.84 14.69
CA GLN A 135 -7.50 1.80 13.84
C GLN A 135 -6.49 1.24 12.81
N GLY A 136 -5.65 2.12 12.23
CA GLY A 136 -4.60 1.70 11.31
C GLY A 136 -3.54 0.83 12.00
N VAL A 137 -3.17 1.17 13.23
CA VAL A 137 -2.23 0.40 14.04
C VAL A 137 -2.80 -0.98 14.40
N GLU A 138 -4.04 -1.05 14.86
CA GLU A 138 -4.71 -2.30 15.21
C GLU A 138 -4.80 -3.26 14.01
N LYS A 139 -5.18 -2.74 12.85
CA LYS A 139 -5.23 -3.50 11.61
C LYS A 139 -3.85 -4.00 11.19
N PHE A 140 -2.83 -3.16 11.25
CA PHE A 140 -1.45 -3.53 10.98
C PHE A 140 -0.96 -4.64 11.91
N LEU A 141 -1.22 -4.54 13.22
CA LEU A 141 -0.84 -5.55 14.21
C LEU A 141 -1.61 -6.87 14.01
N THR A 142 -2.85 -6.82 13.55
CA THR A 142 -3.61 -8.01 13.17
C THR A 142 -2.95 -8.73 12.00
N TRP A 143 -2.49 -7.99 10.99
CA TRP A 143 -1.71 -8.55 9.89
C TRP A 143 -0.36 -9.10 10.34
N ALA A 144 0.33 -8.39 11.25
CA ALA A 144 1.60 -8.88 11.80
C ALA A 144 1.45 -10.27 12.45
N LYS A 145 0.39 -10.49 13.23
CA LYS A 145 0.10 -11.81 13.83
C LYS A 145 -0.17 -12.92 12.80
N ARG A 146 -0.56 -12.54 11.60
CA ARG A 146 -0.91 -13.50 10.53
C ARG A 146 0.27 -13.79 9.60
N PHE A 147 1.15 -12.81 9.40
CA PHE A 147 2.17 -12.84 8.35
C PHE A 147 3.61 -12.98 8.86
N GLU A 148 3.85 -12.90 10.19
CA GLU A 148 5.16 -13.12 10.83
C GLU A 148 5.26 -14.51 11.44
#